data_b0a36f81a8787aa674029938c5a5b182
#
_entry.id   b0a36f81a8787aa674029938c5a5b182
#
_cell.length_a   1.000
_cell.length_b   1.000
_cell.length_c   1.000
_cell.angle_alpha   90.00
_cell.angle_beta   90.00
_cell.angle_gamma   90.00
#
_symmetry.space_group_name_H-M   'P 1'
#
loop_
_entity.id
_entity.type
_entity.pdbx_description
1 polymer ?
#
loop_
_entity_poly.entity_id
_entity_poly.type
_entity_poly.pdbx_seq_one_letter_code
_entity_poly.pdbx_strand_id
1 'polypeptide(L)'
;MNQNKNQKIRIIEIVIILLIVGVCAGIFAWQKLYQKPALYAEIYQNDQLVEKISLSDTEDKILTLDEQGRVHVEIKDHQIRFYQVDCPDKICEHTGWLSKSGDRAVCMPNRFYIQLSGEDKT
;
A
#
# COMPACT_ATOMS: atom_id res chain seq x y z
N MET A 1 49.81 -23.14 14.57
CA MET A 1 48.98 -23.84 13.58
C MET A 1 47.48 -23.59 13.76
N ASN A 2 46.97 -23.30 14.95
CA ASN A 2 45.55 -23.03 15.18
C ASN A 2 45.08 -21.65 14.70
N GLN A 3 45.95 -20.70 14.53
CA GLN A 3 45.56 -19.35 14.04
C GLN A 3 45.07 -19.36 12.60
N ASN A 4 45.68 -20.17 11.74
CA ASN A 4 45.28 -20.24 10.33
C ASN A 4 43.91 -20.90 10.14
N LYS A 5 43.58 -21.87 10.98
CA LYS A 5 42.27 -22.54 10.94
C LYS A 5 41.14 -21.60 11.40
N ASN A 6 41.37 -20.84 12.45
CA ASN A 6 40.36 -19.86 12.94
C ASN A 6 40.17 -18.71 11.97
N GLN A 7 41.22 -18.29 11.26
CA GLN A 7 41.13 -17.27 10.26
C GLN A 7 40.29 -17.72 9.05
N LYS A 8 40.48 -18.96 8.60
CA LYS A 8 39.66 -19.53 7.52
C LYS A 8 38.19 -19.65 7.90
N ILE A 9 37.90 -20.07 9.14
CA ILE A 9 36.52 -20.16 9.65
C ILE A 9 35.86 -18.79 9.67
N ARG A 10 36.54 -17.75 10.13
CA ARG A 10 36.02 -16.36 10.15
C ARG A 10 35.74 -15.84 8.73
N ILE A 11 36.62 -16.15 7.77
CA ILE A 11 36.41 -15.75 6.38
C ILE A 11 35.16 -16.44 5.82
N ILE A 12 34.95 -17.72 6.10
CA ILE A 12 33.78 -18.47 5.65
C ILE A 12 32.50 -17.89 6.27
N GLU A 13 32.53 -17.56 7.56
CA GLU A 13 31.39 -16.92 8.26
C GLU A 13 31.03 -15.58 7.63
N ILE A 14 32.02 -14.74 7.33
CA ILE A 14 31.79 -13.44 6.70
C ILE A 14 31.21 -13.62 5.29
N VAL A 15 31.71 -14.57 4.51
CA VAL A 15 31.21 -14.87 3.16
C VAL A 15 29.73 -15.31 3.24
N ILE A 16 29.39 -16.20 4.19
CA ILE A 16 28.01 -16.66 4.37
C ILE A 16 27.09 -15.49 4.73
N ILE A 17 27.49 -14.63 5.64
CA ILE A 17 26.72 -13.43 6.04
C ILE A 17 26.50 -12.52 4.85
N LEU A 18 27.54 -12.26 4.06
CA LEU A 18 27.43 -11.41 2.87
C LEU A 18 26.50 -12.03 1.82
N LEU A 19 26.51 -13.34 1.66
CA LEU A 19 25.59 -14.03 0.73
C LEU A 19 24.13 -13.88 1.20
N ILE A 20 23.88 -14.08 2.49
CA ILE A 20 22.53 -13.94 3.05
C ILE A 20 22.01 -12.50 2.87
N VAL A 21 22.84 -11.51 3.21
CA VAL A 21 22.48 -10.09 3.05
C VAL A 21 22.23 -9.76 1.57
N GLY A 22 23.05 -10.26 0.66
CA GLY A 22 22.86 -10.06 -0.78
C GLY A 22 21.56 -10.67 -1.29
N VAL A 23 21.22 -11.88 -0.87
CA VAL A 23 19.97 -12.54 -1.24
C VAL A 23 18.76 -11.78 -0.69
N CYS A 24 18.79 -11.38 0.57
CA CYS A 24 17.72 -10.59 1.18
C CYS A 24 17.52 -9.25 0.48
N ALA A 25 18.61 -8.54 0.18
CA ALA A 25 18.54 -7.29 -0.55
C ALA A 25 18.00 -7.47 -1.96
N GLY A 26 18.38 -8.56 -2.64
CA GLY A 26 17.89 -8.91 -3.97
C GLY A 26 16.38 -9.18 -3.96
N ILE A 27 15.89 -9.97 -3.00
CA ILE A 27 14.46 -10.25 -2.85
C ILE A 27 13.69 -8.97 -2.57
N PHE A 28 14.20 -8.13 -1.67
CA PHE A 28 13.55 -6.87 -1.32
C PHE A 28 13.47 -5.92 -2.53
N ALA A 29 14.57 -5.79 -3.29
CA ALA A 29 14.57 -4.99 -4.51
C ALA A 29 13.63 -5.55 -5.57
N TRP A 30 13.58 -6.88 -5.71
CA TRP A 30 12.66 -7.54 -6.63
C TRP A 30 11.21 -7.23 -6.28
N GLN A 31 10.82 -7.39 -5.01
CA GLN A 31 9.46 -7.08 -4.56
C GLN A 31 9.08 -5.63 -4.85
N LYS A 32 10.02 -4.71 -4.65
CA LYS A 32 9.76 -3.28 -4.88
C LYS A 32 9.60 -2.93 -6.36
N LEU A 33 10.35 -3.58 -7.23
CA LEU A 33 10.28 -3.37 -8.68
C LEU A 33 9.05 -4.01 -9.32
N TYR A 34 8.59 -5.14 -8.76
CA TYR A 34 7.44 -5.87 -9.29
C TYR A 34 6.10 -5.55 -8.61
N GLN A 35 6.07 -4.55 -7.74
CA GLN A 35 4.79 -4.06 -7.23
C GLN A 35 4.00 -3.44 -8.38
N LYS A 36 2.95 -4.13 -8.80
CA LYS A 36 2.06 -3.62 -9.84
C LYS A 36 1.31 -2.40 -9.33
N PRO A 37 1.17 -1.35 -10.13
CA PRO A 37 0.32 -0.23 -9.76
C PRO A 37 -1.12 -0.72 -9.61
N ALA A 38 -1.86 -0.13 -8.70
CA ALA A 38 -3.27 -0.43 -8.56
C ALA A 38 -4.03 0.12 -9.77
N LEU A 39 -4.93 -0.69 -10.33
CA LEU A 39 -5.79 -0.29 -11.43
C LEU A 39 -7.16 0.18 -10.95
N TYR A 40 -7.64 -0.37 -9.85
CA TYR A 40 -8.98 -0.10 -9.32
C TYR A 40 -8.94 0.23 -7.84
N ALA A 41 -9.73 1.21 -7.44
CA ALA A 41 -10.02 1.51 -6.05
C ALA A 41 -11.44 1.05 -5.74
N GLU A 42 -11.56 0.10 -4.81
CA GLU A 42 -12.84 -0.39 -4.33
C GLU A 42 -13.15 0.28 -3.00
N ILE A 43 -14.30 0.93 -2.93
CA ILE A 43 -14.76 1.64 -1.74
C ILE A 43 -15.91 0.87 -1.13
N TYR A 44 -15.76 0.48 0.13
CA TYR A 44 -16.74 -0.28 0.88
C TYR A 44 -17.28 0.51 2.05
N GLN A 45 -18.55 0.33 2.34
CA GLN A 45 -19.20 0.82 3.55
C GLN A 45 -19.97 -0.32 4.19
N ASN A 46 -19.73 -0.60 5.47
CA ASN A 46 -20.37 -1.72 6.19
C ASN A 46 -20.21 -3.06 5.45
N ASP A 47 -19.00 -3.32 4.91
CA ASP A 47 -18.67 -4.52 4.14
C ASP A 47 -19.41 -4.68 2.81
N GLN A 48 -20.09 -3.63 2.34
CA GLN A 48 -20.76 -3.60 1.04
C GLN A 48 -20.03 -2.69 0.08
N LEU A 49 -19.84 -3.13 -1.15
CA LEU A 49 -19.23 -2.32 -2.19
C LEU A 49 -20.13 -1.14 -2.53
N VAL A 50 -19.67 0.06 -2.25
CA VAL A 50 -20.37 1.31 -2.54
C VAL A 50 -20.01 1.82 -3.92
N GLU A 51 -18.72 1.83 -4.24
CA GLU A 51 -18.22 2.35 -5.50
C GLU A 51 -16.91 1.68 -5.88
N LYS A 52 -16.72 1.47 -7.17
CA LYS A 52 -15.50 0.98 -7.77
C LYS A 52 -15.01 1.98 -8.81
N ILE A 53 -13.78 2.45 -8.63
CA ILE A 53 -13.20 3.51 -9.46
C ILE A 53 -11.97 2.96 -10.19
N SER A 54 -11.91 3.19 -11.50
CA SER A 54 -10.71 2.91 -12.27
C SER A 54 -9.72 4.06 -12.11
N LEU A 55 -8.59 3.79 -11.44
CA LEU A 55 -7.55 4.80 -11.24
C LEU A 55 -6.79 5.13 -12.53
N SER A 56 -6.77 4.20 -13.48
CA SER A 56 -6.09 4.41 -14.76
C SER A 56 -6.85 5.34 -15.69
N ASP A 57 -8.18 5.31 -15.65
CA ASP A 57 -9.06 6.02 -16.58
C ASP A 57 -9.74 7.24 -15.95
N THR A 58 -9.62 7.41 -14.64
CA THR A 58 -10.30 8.49 -13.94
C THR A 58 -9.40 9.73 -13.88
N GLU A 59 -9.96 10.87 -14.25
CA GLU A 59 -9.30 12.16 -14.11
C GLU A 59 -9.23 12.58 -12.63
N ASP A 60 -8.35 13.52 -12.33
CA ASP A 60 -8.22 14.09 -10.99
C ASP A 60 -9.55 14.70 -10.54
N LYS A 61 -10.09 14.20 -9.43
CA LYS A 61 -11.36 14.69 -8.88
C LYS A 61 -11.51 14.39 -7.40
N ILE A 62 -12.47 15.06 -6.77
CA ILE A 62 -12.88 14.82 -5.40
C ILE A 62 -14.30 14.25 -5.44
N LEU A 63 -14.50 13.12 -4.78
CA LEU A 63 -15.79 12.46 -4.66
C LEU A 63 -16.30 12.55 -3.23
N THR A 64 -17.59 12.79 -3.09
CA THR A 64 -18.29 12.70 -1.82
C THR A 64 -18.93 11.33 -1.70
N LEU A 65 -18.58 10.57 -0.67
CA LEU A 65 -19.07 9.22 -0.46
C LEU A 65 -20.33 9.15 0.40
N ASP A 66 -20.52 10.15 1.25
CA ASP A 66 -21.62 10.20 2.20
C ASP A 66 -22.64 11.25 1.75
N GLU A 67 -23.93 10.88 1.84
CA GLU A 67 -25.04 11.80 1.55
C GLU A 67 -24.99 13.07 2.42
N GLN A 68 -24.39 12.99 3.60
CA GLN A 68 -24.24 14.11 4.51
C GLN A 68 -22.98 14.93 4.27
N GLY A 69 -22.14 14.53 3.30
CA GLY A 69 -20.92 15.26 2.95
C GLY A 69 -19.81 15.18 4.00
N ARG A 70 -19.76 14.13 4.81
CA ARG A 70 -18.77 13.96 5.86
C ARG A 70 -17.52 13.20 5.41
N VAL A 71 -17.63 12.44 4.34
CA VAL A 71 -16.55 11.60 3.84
C VAL A 71 -16.28 11.91 2.37
N HIS A 72 -15.06 12.33 2.11
CA HIS A 72 -14.62 12.64 0.75
C HIS A 72 -13.39 11.80 0.41
N VAL A 73 -13.20 11.53 -0.86
CA VAL A 73 -11.96 10.94 -1.40
C VAL A 73 -11.43 11.84 -2.51
N GLU A 74 -10.14 12.02 -2.55
CA GLU A 74 -9.45 12.75 -3.61
C GLU A 74 -8.69 11.76 -4.49
N ILE A 75 -8.87 11.88 -5.80
CA ILE A 75 -8.14 11.11 -6.81
C ILE A 75 -7.24 12.08 -7.55
N LYS A 76 -5.94 11.77 -7.59
CA LYS A 76 -4.95 12.59 -8.27
C LYS A 76 -3.77 11.72 -8.71
N ASP A 77 -3.30 11.93 -9.93
CA ASP A 77 -2.14 11.20 -10.48
C ASP A 77 -2.25 9.67 -10.34
N HIS A 78 -3.41 9.10 -10.60
CA HIS A 78 -3.73 7.67 -10.47
C HIS A 78 -3.58 7.14 -9.04
N GLN A 79 -3.74 8.02 -8.05
CA GLN A 79 -3.71 7.69 -6.62
C GLN A 79 -5.01 8.14 -5.97
N ILE A 80 -5.33 7.55 -4.82
CA ILE A 80 -6.53 7.89 -4.06
C ILE A 80 -6.19 8.08 -2.58
N ARG A 81 -6.89 8.98 -1.92
CA ARG A 81 -6.81 9.18 -0.46
C ARG A 81 -8.14 9.64 0.10
N PHE A 82 -8.33 9.44 1.39
CA PHE A 82 -9.38 10.11 2.12
C PHE A 82 -9.06 11.60 2.23
N TYR A 83 -10.06 12.42 2.04
CA TYR A 83 -9.92 13.88 2.02
C TYR A 83 -11.09 14.51 2.79
N GLN A 84 -10.79 15.45 3.71
CA GLN A 84 -11.78 16.13 4.52
C GLN A 84 -12.82 15.18 5.14
N VAL A 85 -12.35 14.20 5.87
CA VAL A 85 -13.20 13.22 6.55
C VAL A 85 -13.53 13.73 7.95
N ASP A 86 -14.81 13.72 8.31
CA ASP A 86 -15.25 14.03 9.67
C ASP A 86 -15.00 12.82 10.58
N CYS A 87 -13.79 12.71 11.08
CA CYS A 87 -13.32 11.63 11.94
C CYS A 87 -12.59 12.24 13.13
N PRO A 88 -12.89 11.84 14.40
CA PRO A 88 -12.27 12.44 15.58
C PRO A 88 -10.74 12.38 15.57
N ASP A 89 -10.18 11.28 15.13
CA ASP A 89 -8.74 11.05 15.11
C ASP A 89 -8.07 11.40 13.79
N LYS A 90 -8.84 11.62 12.73
CA LYS A 90 -8.38 11.90 11.37
C LYS A 90 -7.34 10.90 10.85
N ILE A 91 -7.39 9.68 11.34
CA ILE A 91 -6.48 8.61 10.94
C ILE A 91 -6.61 8.31 9.45
N CYS A 92 -7.82 8.40 8.91
CA CYS A 92 -8.11 8.19 7.49
C CYS A 92 -7.31 9.14 6.60
N GLU A 93 -7.29 10.43 6.94
CA GLU A 93 -6.52 11.43 6.21
C GLU A 93 -5.01 11.22 6.35
N HIS A 94 -4.57 10.77 7.52
CA HIS A 94 -3.15 10.55 7.81
C HIS A 94 -2.59 9.32 7.12
N THR A 95 -3.40 8.40 6.63
CA THR A 95 -2.95 7.24 5.86
C THR A 95 -2.22 7.66 4.59
N GLY A 96 -2.60 8.81 4.02
CA GLY A 96 -1.97 9.36 2.84
C GLY A 96 -2.45 8.72 1.53
N TRP A 97 -1.64 8.88 0.49
CA TRP A 97 -1.98 8.41 -0.85
C TRP A 97 -1.84 6.90 -0.98
N LEU A 98 -2.85 6.27 -1.56
CA LEU A 98 -2.85 4.84 -1.90
C LEU A 98 -2.63 4.71 -3.41
N SER A 99 -1.65 3.94 -3.81
CA SER A 99 -1.27 3.83 -5.22
C SER A 99 -0.94 2.41 -5.67
N LYS A 100 -0.73 1.49 -4.74
CA LYS A 100 -0.27 0.13 -5.04
C LYS A 100 -1.38 -0.89 -4.80
N SER A 101 -1.37 -1.97 -5.59
CA SER A 101 -2.25 -3.10 -5.35
C SER A 101 -2.03 -3.68 -3.95
N GLY A 102 -3.12 -3.84 -3.20
CA GLY A 102 -3.08 -4.29 -1.81
C GLY A 102 -3.07 -3.17 -0.77
N ASP A 103 -2.87 -1.92 -1.18
CA ASP A 103 -2.98 -0.79 -0.26
C ASP A 103 -4.41 -0.65 0.26
N ARG A 104 -4.53 -0.31 1.53
CA ARG A 104 -5.83 -0.17 2.19
C ARG A 104 -5.82 1.01 3.16
N ALA A 105 -6.93 1.72 3.20
CA ALA A 105 -7.21 2.75 4.20
C ALA A 105 -8.58 2.52 4.81
N VAL A 106 -8.70 2.64 6.12
CA VAL A 106 -9.94 2.42 6.86
C VAL A 106 -10.33 3.70 7.57
N CYS A 107 -11.60 4.08 7.45
CA CYS A 107 -12.19 5.23 8.14
C CYS A 107 -13.21 4.76 9.17
N MET A 108 -12.89 4.95 10.42
CA MET A 108 -13.79 4.69 11.56
C MET A 108 -14.09 6.02 12.27
N PRO A 109 -15.30 6.25 12.76
CA PRO A 109 -16.44 5.35 12.91
C PRO A 109 -17.36 5.22 11.70
N ASN A 110 -17.10 5.92 10.61
CA ASN A 110 -17.97 5.94 9.43
C ASN A 110 -18.02 4.59 8.67
N ARG A 111 -17.16 3.64 9.03
CA ARG A 111 -17.08 2.28 8.47
C ARG A 111 -16.83 2.24 6.97
N PHE A 112 -16.16 3.24 6.44
CA PHE A 112 -15.66 3.24 5.08
C PHE A 112 -14.26 2.64 5.04
N TYR A 113 -13.97 1.86 4.00
CA TYR A 113 -12.60 1.52 3.69
C TYR A 113 -12.38 1.49 2.18
N ILE A 114 -11.15 1.82 1.80
CA ILE A 114 -10.70 1.79 0.42
C ILE A 114 -9.69 0.66 0.30
N GLN A 115 -9.88 -0.20 -0.69
CA GLN A 115 -8.92 -1.25 -1.02
C GLN A 115 -8.52 -1.12 -2.48
N LEU A 116 -7.22 -1.12 -2.74
CA LEU A 116 -6.69 -1.06 -4.10
C LEU A 116 -6.44 -2.45 -4.64
N SER A 117 -6.84 -2.67 -5.88
CA SER A 117 -6.65 -3.93 -6.58
C SER A 117 -6.04 -3.69 -7.95
N GLY A 118 -5.12 -4.57 -8.36
CA GLY A 118 -4.58 -4.59 -9.71
C GLY A 118 -5.39 -5.41 -10.70
N GLU A 119 -6.46 -6.07 -10.24
CA GLU A 119 -7.32 -6.91 -11.06
C GLU A 119 -8.78 -6.56 -10.84
N ASP A 120 -9.56 -6.68 -11.90
CA ASP A 120 -11.00 -6.52 -11.83
C ASP A 120 -11.60 -7.79 -11.22
N LYS A 121 -11.78 -7.78 -9.92
CA LYS A 121 -12.51 -8.82 -9.22
C LYS A 121 -14.00 -8.47 -9.21
N THR A 122 -14.65 -8.90 -10.22
CA THR A 122 -16.11 -8.85 -10.25
C THR A 122 -16.72 -9.93 -9.37
#